data_fd8ee679f15ac4355a1cb6b41b403eb2
#
_entry.id   fd8ee679f15ac4355a1cb6b41b403eb2
#
_cell.length_a   1.000
_cell.length_b   1.000
_cell.length_c   1.000
_cell.angle_alpha   90.00
_cell.angle_beta   90.00
_cell.angle_gamma   90.00
#
_symmetry.space_group_name_H-M   'P 1'
#
loop_
_entity.id
_entity.type
_entity.pdbx_description
1 polymer ?
#
loop_
_entity_poly.entity_id
_entity_poly.type
_entity_poly.pdbx_seq_one_letter_code
_entity_poly.pdbx_strand_id
1 'polypeptide(L)'
;MIINFKLYLCKLEQNIEDMQEKWNQFVYYLREAKKNGVEEPEYHSTIEAQLQLLGWMRYKNEICHKPNLSIGNNGHIQPDILIQKDDKKQFVIEVKRPLHTQIAKDRDQLVSYMRQLKLKAGIYIGEHIEIFYDQPDSENAVSVLSIPLELDNKRGARFVELFSKDRFSKEAIVQFCEDRIKEMRHQESLNKIKDHLITDAQGQITEGMKMYLMEKYGNTFSESDIMGMLASLNFTATPKDGQQPAVVATPATPSQKKDSEATQSKQTHDKTLYSINGGT
;
A
#
# COMPACT_ATOMS: atom_id res chain seq x y z
N MET A 1 -23.31 16.89 -32.88
CA MET A 1 -22.83 15.82 -31.98
C MET A 1 -21.29 15.72 -31.92
N ILE A 2 -20.59 15.70 -33.07
CA ILE A 2 -19.11 15.56 -33.18
C ILE A 2 -18.34 16.72 -32.49
N ILE A 3 -18.81 17.96 -32.62
CA ILE A 3 -18.14 19.14 -32.02
C ILE A 3 -18.15 19.08 -30.48
N ASN A 4 -19.28 18.67 -29.89
CA ASN A 4 -19.37 18.53 -28.42
C ASN A 4 -18.49 17.41 -27.87
N PHE A 5 -18.32 16.32 -28.62
CA PHE A 5 -17.47 15.22 -28.26
C PHE A 5 -15.98 15.62 -28.30
N LYS A 6 -15.55 16.36 -29.31
CA LYS A 6 -14.19 16.87 -29.45
C LYS A 6 -13.85 17.87 -28.33
N LEU A 7 -14.80 18.76 -28.00
CA LEU A 7 -14.64 19.70 -26.88
C LEU A 7 -14.54 19.00 -25.52
N TYR A 8 -15.31 17.91 -25.35
CA TYR A 8 -15.27 17.07 -24.15
C TYR A 8 -13.90 16.36 -24.01
N LEU A 9 -13.39 15.78 -25.12
CA LEU A 9 -12.07 15.15 -25.11
C LEU A 9 -10.95 16.13 -24.79
N CYS A 10 -10.93 17.33 -25.40
CA CYS A 10 -9.95 18.38 -25.08
C CYS A 10 -9.98 18.78 -23.60
N LYS A 11 -11.16 18.90 -23.00
CA LYS A 11 -11.28 19.21 -21.57
C LYS A 11 -10.78 18.07 -20.69
N LEU A 12 -10.97 16.82 -21.10
CA LEU A 12 -10.49 15.64 -20.38
C LEU A 12 -8.96 15.57 -20.42
N GLU A 13 -8.37 15.76 -21.60
CA GLU A 13 -6.92 15.81 -21.81
C GLU A 13 -6.29 16.93 -20.97
N GLN A 14 -6.84 18.12 -21.02
CA GLN A 14 -6.36 19.28 -20.25
C GLN A 14 -6.46 19.06 -18.73
N ASN A 15 -7.49 18.35 -18.26
CA ASN A 15 -7.60 17.95 -16.86
C ASN A 15 -6.52 16.95 -16.43
N ILE A 16 -6.19 15.98 -17.30
CA ILE A 16 -5.16 14.98 -17.02
C ILE A 16 -3.78 15.66 -16.95
N GLU A 17 -3.49 16.57 -17.89
CA GLU A 17 -2.25 17.35 -17.90
C GLU A 17 -2.12 18.22 -16.64
N ASP A 18 -3.18 18.91 -16.22
CA ASP A 18 -3.20 19.71 -14.98
C ASP A 18 -2.91 18.85 -13.73
N MET A 19 -3.49 17.65 -13.63
CA MET A 19 -3.21 16.74 -12.51
C MET A 19 -1.77 16.22 -12.55
N GLN A 20 -1.24 15.95 -13.73
CA GLN A 20 0.14 15.51 -13.90
C GLN A 20 1.14 16.62 -13.54
N GLU A 21 0.88 17.85 -13.97
CA GLU A 21 1.72 18.99 -13.63
C GLU A 21 1.71 19.27 -12.10
N LYS A 22 0.54 19.26 -11.48
CA LYS A 22 0.41 19.39 -10.02
C LYS A 22 1.14 18.27 -9.28
N TRP A 23 1.07 17.02 -9.78
CA TRP A 23 1.83 15.94 -9.23
C TRP A 23 3.34 16.19 -9.35
N ASN A 24 3.80 16.59 -10.52
CA ASN A 24 5.22 16.85 -10.76
C ASN A 24 5.73 17.96 -9.82
N GLN A 25 4.95 19.01 -9.63
CA GLN A 25 5.28 20.08 -8.68
C GLN A 25 5.28 19.56 -7.23
N PHE A 26 4.27 18.80 -6.84
CA PHE A 26 4.15 18.20 -5.52
C PHE A 26 5.36 17.29 -5.22
N VAL A 27 5.67 16.38 -6.11
CA VAL A 27 6.72 15.38 -5.89
C VAL A 27 8.13 15.95 -6.03
N TYR A 28 8.32 17.03 -6.78
CA TYR A 28 9.61 17.66 -6.97
C TYR A 28 10.25 18.01 -5.61
N TYR A 29 9.53 18.69 -4.74
CA TYR A 29 10.03 19.10 -3.42
C TYR A 29 10.27 17.91 -2.48
N LEU A 30 9.44 16.88 -2.54
CA LEU A 30 9.64 15.66 -1.76
C LEU A 30 10.91 14.91 -2.21
N ARG A 31 11.19 14.91 -3.50
CA ARG A 31 12.43 14.34 -4.07
C ARG A 31 13.67 15.11 -3.66
N GLU A 32 13.61 16.44 -3.71
CA GLU A 32 14.72 17.27 -3.24
C GLU A 32 14.97 17.07 -1.74
N ALA A 33 13.92 17.00 -0.93
CA ALA A 33 14.03 16.68 0.49
C ALA A 33 14.67 15.28 0.71
N LYS A 34 14.26 14.29 -0.07
CA LYS A 34 14.86 12.94 -0.05
C LYS A 34 16.33 12.96 -0.45
N LYS A 35 16.69 13.67 -1.51
CA LYS A 35 18.05 13.80 -2.00
C LYS A 35 18.97 14.47 -0.98
N ASN A 36 18.45 15.45 -0.27
CA ASN A 36 19.19 16.20 0.75
C ASN A 36 19.19 15.49 2.12
N GLY A 37 18.45 14.39 2.28
CA GLY A 37 18.37 13.64 3.52
C GLY A 37 17.83 14.45 4.68
N VAL A 38 16.83 15.31 4.43
CA VAL A 38 16.27 16.19 5.47
C VAL A 38 15.66 15.41 6.62
N GLU A 39 15.72 16.00 7.80
CA GLU A 39 15.09 15.43 8.99
C GLU A 39 13.55 15.55 8.95
N GLU A 40 12.87 14.73 9.75
CA GLU A 40 11.41 14.62 9.76
C GLU A 40 10.68 15.97 9.93
N PRO A 41 11.09 16.92 10.83
CA PRO A 41 10.39 18.18 10.98
C PRO A 41 10.44 19.07 9.73
N GLU A 42 11.55 19.07 8.99
CA GLU A 42 11.69 19.80 7.74
C GLU A 42 10.84 19.15 6.64
N TYR A 43 10.81 17.82 6.62
CA TYR A 43 9.98 17.07 5.67
C TYR A 43 8.49 17.31 5.92
N HIS A 44 8.05 17.41 7.18
CA HIS A 44 6.69 17.83 7.53
C HIS A 44 6.34 19.20 6.92
N SER A 45 7.23 20.18 7.08
CA SER A 45 7.01 21.52 6.52
C SER A 45 6.90 21.49 5.00
N THR A 46 7.72 20.69 4.34
CA THR A 46 7.67 20.47 2.90
C THR A 46 6.33 19.88 2.48
N ILE A 47 5.87 18.83 3.15
CA ILE A 47 4.58 18.17 2.85
C ILE A 47 3.42 19.14 3.05
N GLU A 48 3.40 19.92 4.14
CA GLU A 48 2.35 20.91 4.38
C GLU A 48 2.28 21.98 3.27
N ALA A 49 3.44 22.44 2.78
CA ALA A 49 3.49 23.36 1.64
C ALA A 49 2.87 22.74 0.39
N GLN A 50 3.15 21.47 0.14
CA GLN A 50 2.57 20.75 -1.00
C GLN A 50 1.06 20.47 -0.84
N LEU A 51 0.58 20.25 0.38
CA LEU A 51 -0.87 20.17 0.64
C LEU A 51 -1.60 21.48 0.34
N GLN A 52 -0.93 22.62 0.54
CA GLN A 52 -1.49 23.91 0.14
C GLN A 52 -1.60 24.06 -1.38
N LEU A 53 -0.66 23.48 -2.14
CA LEU A 53 -0.78 23.38 -3.60
C LEU A 53 -2.03 22.57 -4.02
N LEU A 54 -2.41 21.56 -3.23
CA LEU A 54 -3.65 20.80 -3.43
C LEU A 54 -4.92 21.56 -2.94
N GLY A 55 -4.79 22.81 -2.50
CA GLY A 55 -5.90 23.67 -2.11
C GLY A 55 -6.29 23.63 -0.63
N TRP A 56 -5.63 22.81 0.21
CA TRP A 56 -5.86 22.80 1.65
C TRP A 56 -5.12 23.95 2.32
N MET A 57 -5.78 24.73 3.16
CA MET A 57 -5.23 25.97 3.67
C MET A 57 -5.01 25.92 5.19
N ARG A 58 -3.75 26.12 5.61
CA ARG A 58 -3.40 26.16 7.03
C ARG A 58 -4.10 27.30 7.77
N TYR A 59 -4.21 28.51 7.18
CA TYR A 59 -4.87 29.65 7.79
C TYR A 59 -6.40 29.48 7.97
N LYS A 60 -6.99 28.46 7.31
CA LYS A 60 -8.40 28.05 7.49
C LYS A 60 -8.55 26.89 8.46
N ASN A 61 -7.48 26.52 9.17
CA ASN A 61 -7.41 25.32 10.01
C ASN A 61 -7.75 24.01 9.26
N GLU A 62 -7.51 23.96 7.95
CA GLU A 62 -7.75 22.75 7.16
C GLU A 62 -6.56 21.78 7.21
N ILE A 63 -5.35 22.30 7.42
CA ILE A 63 -4.14 21.52 7.74
C ILE A 63 -3.85 21.72 9.22
N CYS A 64 -4.04 20.66 10.00
CA CYS A 64 -3.73 20.65 11.43
C CYS A 64 -2.44 19.84 11.65
N HIS A 65 -1.35 20.54 12.01
CA HIS A 65 -0.06 19.94 12.32
C HIS A 65 -0.04 19.44 13.77
N LYS A 66 0.28 18.16 13.96
CA LYS A 66 0.35 17.47 15.26
C LYS A 66 -0.76 17.88 16.24
N PRO A 67 -2.05 17.80 15.80
CA PRO A 67 -3.14 18.21 16.66
C PRO A 67 -3.26 17.23 17.84
N ASN A 68 -3.38 17.78 19.05
CA ASN A 68 -3.64 16.98 20.24
C ASN A 68 -5.15 16.72 20.33
N LEU A 69 -5.59 15.50 20.03
CA LEU A 69 -7.00 15.11 19.93
C LEU A 69 -7.39 14.21 21.09
N SER A 70 -8.39 14.60 21.85
CA SER A 70 -8.95 13.78 22.93
C SER A 70 -9.71 12.58 22.37
N ILE A 71 -9.48 11.40 22.96
CA ILE A 71 -10.19 10.15 22.65
C ILE A 71 -10.66 9.50 23.95
N GLY A 72 -11.96 9.22 24.03
CA GLY A 72 -12.56 8.72 25.25
C GLY A 72 -12.38 9.68 26.43
N ASN A 73 -12.34 9.13 27.66
CA ASN A 73 -12.32 9.96 28.87
C ASN A 73 -10.92 10.48 29.25
N ASN A 74 -9.84 9.78 28.92
CA ASN A 74 -8.48 10.15 29.35
C ASN A 74 -7.39 9.90 28.28
N GLY A 75 -7.76 9.52 27.07
CA GLY A 75 -6.81 9.25 25.99
C GLY A 75 -6.59 10.46 25.10
N HIS A 76 -5.38 10.58 24.56
CA HIS A 76 -5.02 11.56 23.55
C HIS A 76 -4.27 10.87 22.41
N ILE A 77 -4.49 11.37 21.19
CA ILE A 77 -3.70 10.99 20.01
C ILE A 77 -3.16 12.24 19.35
N GLN A 78 -2.03 12.08 18.69
CA GLN A 78 -1.37 13.17 17.99
C GLN A 78 -0.87 12.67 16.63
N PRO A 79 -1.76 12.60 15.62
CA PRO A 79 -1.34 12.30 14.26
C PRO A 79 -0.46 13.44 13.73
N ASP A 80 0.44 13.12 12.81
CA ASP A 80 1.35 14.11 12.25
C ASP A 80 0.61 15.25 11.54
N ILE A 81 -0.29 14.89 10.62
CA ILE A 81 -1.13 15.88 9.94
C ILE A 81 -2.57 15.33 9.87
N LEU A 82 -3.51 16.17 10.28
CA LEU A 82 -4.93 15.94 10.09
C LEU A 82 -5.48 16.96 9.09
N ILE A 83 -6.15 16.48 8.06
CA ILE A 83 -6.91 17.33 7.14
C ILE A 83 -8.37 17.38 7.53
N GLN A 84 -8.90 18.58 7.62
CA GLN A 84 -10.30 18.83 7.93
C GLN A 84 -10.91 19.88 7.00
N LYS A 85 -12.22 19.87 6.87
CA LYS A 85 -13.01 20.85 6.12
C LYS A 85 -14.30 21.09 6.88
N ASP A 86 -14.62 22.36 7.15
CA ASP A 86 -15.80 22.74 7.89
C ASP A 86 -15.91 21.98 9.23
N ASP A 87 -14.80 21.95 9.98
CA ASP A 87 -14.60 21.23 11.25
C ASP A 87 -14.83 19.70 11.18
N LYS A 88 -14.98 19.14 9.98
CA LYS A 88 -15.11 17.70 9.77
C LYS A 88 -13.77 17.11 9.33
N LYS A 89 -13.28 16.13 10.06
CA LYS A 89 -12.07 15.38 9.74
C LYS A 89 -12.27 14.67 8.39
N GLN A 90 -11.29 14.81 7.49
CA GLN A 90 -11.34 14.25 6.14
C GLN A 90 -10.45 13.04 6.01
N PHE A 91 -9.16 13.18 6.24
CA PHE A 91 -8.17 12.13 6.24
C PHE A 91 -6.99 12.50 7.14
N VAL A 92 -6.18 11.52 7.47
CA VAL A 92 -4.99 11.65 8.32
C VAL A 92 -3.75 11.26 7.52
N ILE A 93 -2.64 11.92 7.80
CA ILE A 93 -1.34 11.62 7.19
C ILE A 93 -0.36 11.33 8.30
N GLU A 94 0.33 10.21 8.18
CA GLU A 94 1.53 9.85 8.96
C GLU A 94 2.76 10.16 8.12
N VAL A 95 3.70 10.88 8.69
CA VAL A 95 4.93 11.31 8.01
C VAL A 95 6.13 10.65 8.65
N LYS A 96 7.02 10.13 7.83
CA LYS A 96 8.35 9.68 8.24
C LYS A 96 9.39 10.35 7.38
N ARG A 97 10.60 10.55 7.91
CA ARG A 97 11.70 11.12 7.13
C ARG A 97 11.86 10.40 5.78
N PRO A 98 12.30 11.09 4.72
CA PRO A 98 12.23 10.58 3.35
C PRO A 98 13.15 9.38 3.06
N LEU A 99 14.09 9.07 3.94
CA LEU A 99 14.99 7.90 3.85
C LEU A 99 14.62 6.79 4.85
N HIS A 100 13.51 6.95 5.57
CA HIS A 100 13.03 5.92 6.48
C HIS A 100 12.33 4.81 5.70
N THR A 101 12.84 3.59 5.82
CA THR A 101 12.16 2.40 5.29
C THR A 101 10.95 2.09 6.17
N GLN A 102 9.78 2.03 5.56
CA GLN A 102 8.52 1.77 6.26
C GLN A 102 8.56 0.43 6.98
N ILE A 103 8.19 0.43 8.25
CA ILE A 103 8.04 -0.78 9.07
C ILE A 103 6.58 -0.99 9.48
N ALA A 104 6.25 -2.20 9.96
CA ALA A 104 4.90 -2.54 10.38
C ALA A 104 4.33 -1.57 11.43
N LYS A 105 5.15 -1.10 12.37
CA LYS A 105 4.75 -0.13 13.41
C LYS A 105 4.24 1.19 12.83
N ASP A 106 4.84 1.70 11.75
CA ASP A 106 4.42 2.96 11.13
C ASP A 106 3.01 2.83 10.56
N ARG A 107 2.73 1.71 9.90
CA ARG A 107 1.41 1.37 9.38
C ARG A 107 0.39 1.22 10.51
N ASP A 108 0.73 0.48 11.56
CA ASP A 108 -0.15 0.24 12.71
C ASP A 108 -0.52 1.56 13.41
N GLN A 109 0.42 2.50 13.49
CA GLN A 109 0.20 3.84 14.02
C GLN A 109 -0.83 4.60 13.17
N LEU A 110 -0.65 4.66 11.84
CA LEU A 110 -1.59 5.30 10.93
C LEU A 110 -2.98 4.68 11.03
N VAL A 111 -3.07 3.34 10.99
CA VAL A 111 -4.34 2.60 11.09
C VAL A 111 -5.04 2.88 12.43
N SER A 112 -4.28 2.94 13.52
CA SER A 112 -4.81 3.32 14.85
C SER A 112 -5.46 4.71 14.80
N TYR A 113 -4.79 5.70 14.20
CA TYR A 113 -5.37 7.04 14.03
C TYR A 113 -6.63 7.03 13.16
N MET A 114 -6.61 6.31 12.05
CA MET A 114 -7.78 6.18 11.17
C MET A 114 -8.99 5.67 11.94
N ARG A 115 -8.84 4.59 12.72
CA ARG A 115 -9.92 3.96 13.50
C ARG A 115 -10.44 4.86 14.60
N GLN A 116 -9.53 5.47 15.37
CA GLN A 116 -9.91 6.37 16.47
C GLN A 116 -10.60 7.64 15.96
N LEU A 117 -10.24 8.14 14.79
CA LEU A 117 -10.86 9.30 14.15
C LEU A 117 -12.05 8.94 13.27
N LYS A 118 -12.39 7.66 13.13
CA LYS A 118 -13.46 7.13 12.27
C LYS A 118 -13.27 7.52 10.80
N LEU A 119 -12.01 7.51 10.34
CA LEU A 119 -11.62 7.78 8.97
C LEU A 119 -11.41 6.47 8.23
N LYS A 120 -11.93 6.37 7.01
CA LYS A 120 -11.81 5.16 6.18
C LYS A 120 -10.49 5.11 5.42
N ALA A 121 -9.88 6.27 5.13
CA ALA A 121 -8.62 6.36 4.42
C ALA A 121 -7.59 7.17 5.21
N GLY A 122 -6.34 6.77 5.10
CA GLY A 122 -5.17 7.45 5.64
C GLY A 122 -4.01 7.38 4.64
N ILE A 123 -3.08 8.30 4.78
CA ILE A 123 -1.94 8.44 3.89
C ILE A 123 -0.65 8.30 4.72
N TYR A 124 0.26 7.46 4.25
CA TYR A 124 1.63 7.43 4.70
C TYR A 124 2.51 8.20 3.70
N ILE A 125 3.39 9.06 4.18
CA ILE A 125 4.37 9.78 3.35
C ILE A 125 5.75 9.62 3.98
N GLY A 126 6.66 8.96 3.28
CA GLY A 126 8.04 8.73 3.66
C GLY A 126 8.92 8.64 2.42
N GLU A 127 9.59 7.51 2.22
CA GLU A 127 10.35 7.22 0.99
C GLU A 127 9.45 7.10 -0.26
N HIS A 128 8.16 6.87 -0.06
CA HIS A 128 7.08 6.81 -1.05
C HIS A 128 5.79 7.31 -0.40
N ILE A 129 4.74 7.47 -1.19
CA ILE A 129 3.39 7.77 -0.70
C ILE A 129 2.57 6.49 -0.76
N GLU A 130 1.81 6.20 0.30
CA GLU A 130 0.95 5.03 0.36
C GLU A 130 -0.42 5.39 0.91
N ILE A 131 -1.47 4.90 0.26
CA ILE A 131 -2.85 5.08 0.68
C ILE A 131 -3.33 3.80 1.35
N PHE A 132 -3.78 3.93 2.59
CA PHE A 132 -4.39 2.86 3.36
C PHE A 132 -5.90 3.02 3.42
N TYR A 133 -6.60 1.90 3.37
CA TYR A 133 -8.04 1.83 3.53
C TYR A 133 -8.43 0.85 4.63
N ASP A 134 -9.22 1.33 5.60
CA ASP A 134 -9.77 0.52 6.68
C ASP A 134 -11.14 -0.02 6.25
N GLN A 135 -11.13 -1.26 5.77
CA GLN A 135 -12.35 -1.93 5.30
C GLN A 135 -13.32 -2.17 6.47
N PRO A 136 -14.62 -2.01 6.24
CA PRO A 136 -15.62 -2.59 7.16
C PRO A 136 -15.37 -4.09 7.30
N ASP A 137 -15.48 -4.61 8.51
CA ASP A 137 -15.38 -6.05 8.80
C ASP A 137 -14.00 -6.71 8.53
N SER A 138 -12.95 -5.91 8.37
CA SER A 138 -11.56 -6.39 8.26
C SER A 138 -10.77 -6.05 9.53
N GLU A 139 -9.99 -7.01 10.02
CA GLU A 139 -9.06 -6.76 11.13
C GLU A 139 -7.92 -5.82 10.72
N ASN A 140 -7.52 -5.87 9.45
CA ASN A 140 -6.38 -5.11 8.95
C ASN A 140 -6.79 -4.11 7.86
N ALA A 141 -6.26 -2.89 7.95
CA ALA A 141 -6.32 -1.95 6.85
C ALA A 141 -5.44 -2.43 5.68
N VAL A 142 -5.88 -2.16 4.46
CA VAL A 142 -5.23 -2.58 3.23
C VAL A 142 -4.53 -1.40 2.58
N SER A 143 -3.26 -1.59 2.18
CA SER A 143 -2.59 -0.68 1.26
C SER A 143 -3.19 -0.85 -0.14
N VAL A 144 -3.85 0.19 -0.62
CA VAL A 144 -4.57 0.16 -1.91
C VAL A 144 -3.79 0.81 -3.04
N LEU A 145 -2.83 1.68 -2.72
CA LEU A 145 -2.00 2.35 -3.70
C LEU A 145 -0.65 2.74 -3.09
N SER A 146 0.43 2.30 -3.70
CA SER A 146 1.79 2.75 -3.41
C SER A 146 2.32 3.56 -4.60
N ILE A 147 2.90 4.73 -4.33
CA ILE A 147 3.30 5.72 -5.32
C ILE A 147 4.76 6.10 -5.07
N PRO A 148 5.70 5.68 -5.92
CA PRO A 148 7.08 6.14 -5.82
C PRO A 148 7.17 7.64 -6.08
N LEU A 149 8.14 8.30 -5.45
CA LEU A 149 8.36 9.74 -5.62
C LEU A 149 9.06 10.01 -6.97
N GLU A 150 8.34 9.82 -8.08
CA GLU A 150 8.83 9.95 -9.45
C GLU A 150 8.01 10.98 -10.21
N LEU A 151 8.66 11.73 -11.10
CA LEU A 151 7.97 12.61 -12.05
C LEU A 151 7.15 11.76 -13.03
N ASP A 152 6.16 12.36 -13.64
CA ASP A 152 5.29 11.77 -14.67
C ASP A 152 4.60 10.46 -14.25
N ASN A 153 4.47 10.23 -12.94
CA ASN A 153 3.84 9.04 -12.39
C ASN A 153 2.31 9.16 -12.45
N LYS A 154 1.67 8.28 -13.23
CA LYS A 154 0.20 8.27 -13.39
C LYS A 154 -0.55 8.01 -12.09
N ARG A 155 0.03 7.22 -11.16
CA ARG A 155 -0.56 7.00 -9.83
C ARG A 155 -0.50 8.29 -9.00
N GLY A 156 0.57 9.07 -9.18
CA GLY A 156 0.71 10.39 -8.56
C GLY A 156 -0.32 11.39 -9.07
N ALA A 157 -0.56 11.45 -10.37
CA ALA A 157 -1.65 12.27 -10.94
C ALA A 157 -3.03 11.85 -10.37
N ARG A 158 -3.25 10.54 -10.21
CA ARG A 158 -4.47 10.03 -9.57
C ARG A 158 -4.57 10.42 -8.09
N PHE A 159 -3.46 10.42 -7.36
CA PHE A 159 -3.40 10.92 -5.98
C PHE A 159 -3.82 12.39 -5.91
N VAL A 160 -3.26 13.24 -6.78
CA VAL A 160 -3.64 14.66 -6.86
C VAL A 160 -5.13 14.82 -7.15
N GLU A 161 -5.67 14.05 -8.08
CA GLU A 161 -7.10 14.08 -8.41
C GLU A 161 -7.98 13.72 -7.21
N LEU A 162 -7.61 12.69 -6.44
CA LEU A 162 -8.38 12.22 -5.29
C LEU A 162 -8.29 13.14 -4.07
N PHE A 163 -7.12 13.78 -3.85
CA PHE A 163 -6.83 14.50 -2.63
C PHE A 163 -6.76 16.03 -2.80
N SER A 164 -6.93 16.57 -4.01
CA SER A 164 -7.13 18.00 -4.20
C SER A 164 -8.48 18.43 -3.62
N LYS A 165 -8.46 19.49 -2.84
CA LYS A 165 -9.62 19.97 -2.06
C LYS A 165 -10.88 20.24 -2.88
N ASP A 166 -10.73 20.76 -4.09
CA ASP A 166 -11.83 21.05 -5.00
C ASP A 166 -12.52 19.81 -5.56
N ARG A 167 -11.82 18.68 -5.57
CA ARG A 167 -12.31 17.39 -6.08
C ARG A 167 -12.55 16.34 -4.98
N PHE A 168 -12.03 16.63 -3.79
CA PHE A 168 -12.08 15.69 -2.68
C PHE A 168 -13.52 15.34 -2.29
N SER A 169 -13.81 14.05 -2.28
CA SER A 169 -15.02 13.47 -1.70
C SER A 169 -14.65 12.19 -0.95
N LYS A 170 -15.17 12.01 0.26
CA LYS A 170 -14.97 10.77 1.03
C LYS A 170 -15.54 9.57 0.29
N GLU A 171 -16.69 9.74 -0.34
CA GLU A 171 -17.38 8.71 -1.10
C GLU A 171 -16.55 8.28 -2.31
N ALA A 172 -15.95 9.25 -3.04
CA ALA A 172 -15.08 8.96 -4.19
C ALA A 172 -13.81 8.20 -3.77
N ILE A 173 -13.23 8.55 -2.61
CA ILE A 173 -12.08 7.82 -2.06
C ILE A 173 -12.45 6.40 -1.65
N VAL A 174 -13.56 6.22 -0.94
CA VAL A 174 -14.05 4.90 -0.55
C VAL A 174 -14.29 4.04 -1.80
N GLN A 175 -14.99 4.57 -2.79
CA GLN A 175 -15.24 3.86 -4.06
C GLN A 175 -13.93 3.48 -4.77
N PHE A 176 -12.98 4.41 -4.87
CA PHE A 176 -11.66 4.12 -5.43
C PHE A 176 -10.95 2.98 -4.68
N CYS A 177 -10.94 3.02 -3.34
CA CYS A 177 -10.31 2.00 -2.52
C CYS A 177 -10.96 0.63 -2.71
N GLU A 178 -12.28 0.57 -2.73
CA GLU A 178 -13.03 -0.67 -2.95
C GLU A 178 -12.78 -1.26 -4.33
N ASP A 179 -12.73 -0.44 -5.37
CA ASP A 179 -12.44 -0.89 -6.72
C ASP A 179 -11.01 -1.40 -6.85
N ARG A 180 -10.04 -0.72 -6.20
CA ARG A 180 -8.65 -1.21 -6.12
C ARG A 180 -8.55 -2.55 -5.43
N ILE A 181 -9.27 -2.77 -4.34
CA ILE A 181 -9.28 -4.05 -3.63
C ILE A 181 -9.89 -5.15 -4.50
N LYS A 182 -10.96 -4.87 -5.25
CA LYS A 182 -11.54 -5.83 -6.21
C LYS A 182 -10.52 -6.21 -7.27
N GLU A 183 -9.80 -5.23 -7.84
CA GLU A 183 -8.73 -5.48 -8.81
C GLU A 183 -7.60 -6.33 -8.21
N MET A 184 -7.14 -5.99 -7.00
CA MET A 184 -6.08 -6.75 -6.31
C MET A 184 -6.49 -8.20 -6.08
N ARG A 185 -7.71 -8.46 -5.59
CA ARG A 185 -8.26 -9.80 -5.39
C ARG A 185 -8.40 -10.56 -6.71
N HIS A 186 -8.85 -9.88 -7.76
CA HIS A 186 -8.95 -10.49 -9.08
C HIS A 186 -7.58 -10.87 -9.62
N GLN A 187 -6.59 -9.98 -9.51
CA GLN A 187 -5.21 -10.27 -9.93
C GLN A 187 -4.58 -11.38 -9.10
N GLU A 188 -4.80 -11.41 -7.79
CA GLU A 188 -4.35 -12.50 -6.92
C GLU A 188 -4.95 -13.85 -7.36
N SER A 189 -6.25 -13.86 -7.67
CA SER A 189 -6.92 -15.07 -8.18
C SER A 189 -6.34 -15.54 -9.50
N LEU A 190 -6.06 -14.62 -10.44
CA LEU A 190 -5.40 -14.95 -11.70
C LEU A 190 -3.98 -15.49 -11.48
N ASN A 191 -3.24 -14.90 -10.55
CA ASN A 191 -1.90 -15.38 -10.21
C ASN A 191 -1.95 -16.80 -9.61
N LYS A 192 -2.89 -17.09 -8.72
CA LYS A 192 -3.09 -18.45 -8.19
C LYS A 192 -3.39 -19.47 -9.29
N ILE A 193 -4.24 -19.12 -10.26
CA ILE A 193 -4.52 -19.98 -11.44
C ILE A 193 -3.24 -20.17 -12.26
N LYS A 194 -2.49 -19.09 -12.51
CA LYS A 194 -1.22 -19.15 -13.26
C LYS A 194 -0.21 -20.06 -12.55
N ASP A 195 -0.03 -19.89 -11.24
CA ASP A 195 0.90 -20.66 -10.43
C ASP A 195 0.49 -22.15 -10.42
N HIS A 196 -0.80 -22.43 -10.32
CA HIS A 196 -1.31 -23.82 -10.42
C HIS A 196 -1.00 -24.42 -11.80
N LEU A 197 -1.23 -23.69 -12.89
CA LEU A 197 -0.89 -24.15 -14.23
C LEU A 197 0.62 -24.38 -14.42
N ILE A 198 1.48 -23.60 -13.79
CA ILE A 198 2.93 -23.78 -13.86
C ILE A 198 3.35 -25.03 -13.05
N THR A 199 2.75 -25.23 -11.87
CA THR A 199 3.12 -26.31 -10.95
C THR A 199 2.61 -27.66 -11.39
N ASP A 200 1.40 -27.73 -11.95
CA ASP A 200 0.73 -28.94 -12.40
C ASP A 200 0.25 -28.83 -13.86
N ALA A 201 1.15 -28.42 -14.76
CA ALA A 201 0.82 -28.26 -16.17
C ALA A 201 0.34 -29.59 -16.79
N GLN A 202 0.99 -30.72 -16.45
CA GLN A 202 0.63 -32.02 -16.99
C GLN A 202 -0.81 -32.40 -16.65
N GLY A 203 -1.21 -32.32 -15.38
CA GLY A 203 -2.56 -32.67 -14.95
C GLY A 203 -3.63 -31.75 -15.52
N GLN A 204 -3.44 -30.44 -15.35
CA GLN A 204 -4.42 -29.42 -15.75
C GLN A 204 -4.63 -29.38 -17.26
N ILE A 205 -3.55 -29.44 -18.05
CA ILE A 205 -3.64 -29.41 -19.52
C ILE A 205 -4.22 -30.72 -20.05
N THR A 206 -3.81 -31.87 -19.49
CA THR A 206 -4.36 -33.16 -19.88
C THR A 206 -5.86 -33.22 -19.66
N GLU A 207 -6.36 -32.80 -18.50
CA GLU A 207 -7.81 -32.80 -18.22
C GLU A 207 -8.58 -31.83 -19.13
N GLY A 208 -8.07 -30.63 -19.34
CA GLY A 208 -8.67 -29.66 -20.26
C GLY A 208 -8.70 -30.15 -21.71
N MET A 209 -7.62 -30.77 -22.17
CA MET A 209 -7.53 -31.40 -23.51
C MET A 209 -8.48 -32.60 -23.64
N LYS A 210 -8.58 -33.42 -22.59
CA LYS A 210 -9.55 -34.52 -22.56
C LYS A 210 -10.96 -33.99 -22.76
N MET A 211 -11.39 -33.00 -21.98
CA MET A 211 -12.74 -32.42 -22.11
C MET A 211 -12.99 -31.91 -23.54
N TYR A 212 -12.05 -31.10 -24.08
CA TYR A 212 -12.16 -30.60 -25.44
C TYR A 212 -12.23 -31.70 -26.52
N LEU A 213 -11.38 -32.72 -26.40
CA LEU A 213 -11.34 -33.82 -27.38
C LEU A 213 -12.56 -34.72 -27.28
N MET A 214 -13.09 -34.95 -26.07
CA MET A 214 -14.33 -35.72 -25.89
C MET A 214 -15.53 -34.95 -26.48
N GLU A 215 -15.62 -33.65 -26.32
CA GLU A 215 -16.66 -32.84 -26.96
C GLU A 215 -16.58 -32.93 -28.49
N LYS A 216 -15.38 -32.84 -29.05
CA LYS A 216 -15.18 -32.78 -30.49
C LYS A 216 -15.18 -34.16 -31.19
N TYR A 217 -14.67 -35.19 -30.54
CA TYR A 217 -14.40 -36.51 -31.15
C TYR A 217 -15.00 -37.68 -30.38
N GLY A 218 -15.71 -37.45 -29.27
CA GLY A 218 -16.28 -38.51 -28.42
C GLY A 218 -17.30 -39.43 -29.13
N ASN A 219 -17.84 -38.98 -30.28
CA ASN A 219 -18.68 -39.84 -31.15
C ASN A 219 -17.86 -40.86 -31.97
N THR A 220 -16.53 -40.68 -32.08
CA THR A 220 -15.65 -41.51 -32.91
C THR A 220 -14.69 -42.33 -32.08
N PHE A 221 -14.18 -41.75 -30.98
CA PHE A 221 -13.20 -42.38 -30.10
C PHE A 221 -13.73 -42.46 -28.68
N SER A 222 -13.37 -43.53 -27.98
CA SER A 222 -13.70 -43.69 -26.57
C SER A 222 -12.84 -42.78 -25.68
N GLU A 223 -13.29 -42.53 -24.45
CA GLU A 223 -12.49 -41.83 -23.45
C GLU A 223 -11.12 -42.52 -23.21
N SER A 224 -11.10 -43.85 -23.23
CA SER A 224 -9.87 -44.63 -23.07
C SER A 224 -8.87 -44.36 -24.21
N ASP A 225 -9.34 -44.24 -25.45
CA ASP A 225 -8.49 -43.98 -26.60
C ASP A 225 -7.88 -42.57 -26.50
N ILE A 226 -8.68 -41.60 -26.13
CA ILE A 226 -8.24 -40.21 -25.94
C ILE A 226 -7.26 -40.12 -24.79
N MET A 227 -7.52 -40.77 -23.65
CA MET A 227 -6.62 -40.75 -22.50
C MET A 227 -5.31 -41.49 -22.81
N GLY A 228 -5.34 -42.60 -23.52
CA GLY A 228 -4.15 -43.33 -23.98
C GLY A 228 -3.25 -42.43 -24.87
N MET A 229 -3.84 -41.71 -25.78
CA MET A 229 -3.13 -40.75 -26.62
C MET A 229 -2.55 -39.61 -25.80
N LEU A 230 -3.34 -38.98 -24.91
CA LEU A 230 -2.87 -37.89 -24.04
C LEU A 230 -1.76 -38.30 -23.08
N ALA A 231 -1.78 -39.52 -22.58
CA ALA A 231 -0.73 -40.09 -21.72
C ALA A 231 0.61 -40.25 -22.44
N SER A 232 0.63 -40.26 -23.77
CA SER A 232 1.88 -40.24 -24.55
C SER A 232 2.49 -38.85 -24.75
N LEU A 233 1.81 -37.79 -24.30
CA LEU A 233 2.24 -36.40 -24.47
C LEU A 233 2.72 -35.80 -23.14
N ASN A 234 3.74 -34.94 -23.22
CA ASN A 234 4.17 -34.15 -22.09
C ASN A 234 3.73 -32.69 -22.27
N PHE A 235 3.02 -32.20 -21.29
CA PHE A 235 2.59 -30.79 -21.25
C PHE A 235 3.38 -30.00 -20.21
N THR A 236 3.84 -28.84 -20.58
CA THR A 236 4.55 -27.90 -19.70
C THR A 236 4.02 -26.48 -19.90
N ALA A 237 3.89 -25.74 -18.82
CA ALA A 237 3.59 -24.31 -18.85
C ALA A 237 4.79 -23.54 -18.31
N THR A 238 5.38 -22.66 -19.12
CA THR A 238 6.49 -21.81 -18.73
C THR A 238 6.10 -20.34 -18.83
N PRO A 239 6.47 -19.48 -17.86
CA PRO A 239 6.29 -18.03 -18.01
C PRO A 239 7.02 -17.54 -19.26
N LYS A 240 6.45 -16.59 -19.99
CA LYS A 240 7.19 -15.87 -21.04
C LYS A 240 8.33 -15.09 -20.38
N ASP A 241 9.53 -15.17 -20.98
CA ASP A 241 10.73 -14.53 -20.45
C ASP A 241 10.51 -13.06 -20.05
N GLY A 242 10.93 -12.70 -18.84
CA GLY A 242 10.86 -11.35 -18.29
C GLY A 242 9.79 -11.09 -17.22
N GLN A 243 8.87 -12.01 -16.98
CA GLN A 243 7.94 -11.91 -15.86
C GLN A 243 8.25 -12.97 -14.78
N GLN A 244 9.23 -12.68 -13.93
CA GLN A 244 9.25 -13.36 -12.62
C GLN A 244 7.92 -13.04 -11.91
N PRO A 245 7.25 -14.05 -11.29
CA PRO A 245 6.08 -13.78 -10.47
C PRO A 245 6.50 -12.75 -9.41
N ALA A 246 5.78 -11.64 -9.35
CA ALA A 246 5.97 -10.67 -8.28
C ALA A 246 5.76 -11.44 -6.96
N VAL A 247 6.83 -11.62 -6.20
CA VAL A 247 6.75 -12.19 -4.86
C VAL A 247 5.94 -11.19 -4.04
N VAL A 248 4.66 -11.46 -3.90
CA VAL A 248 3.83 -10.79 -2.92
C VAL A 248 4.38 -11.21 -1.58
N ALA A 249 5.07 -10.30 -0.89
CA ALA A 249 5.52 -10.52 0.46
C ALA A 249 4.29 -10.82 1.33
N THR A 250 4.12 -12.09 1.65
CA THR A 250 3.13 -12.55 2.62
C THR A 250 3.48 -11.91 3.95
N PRO A 251 2.53 -11.30 4.69
CA PRO A 251 2.79 -10.80 6.03
C PRO A 251 3.26 -11.98 6.90
N ALA A 252 4.45 -11.86 7.48
CA ALA A 252 5.00 -12.85 8.38
C ALA A 252 4.03 -13.09 9.54
N THR A 253 3.55 -14.34 9.66
CA THR A 253 2.82 -14.82 10.83
C THR A 253 3.71 -14.66 12.07
N PRO A 254 3.21 -14.14 13.19
CA PRO A 254 4.01 -14.00 14.39
C PRO A 254 4.39 -15.37 14.92
N SER A 255 5.69 -15.67 14.95
CA SER A 255 6.21 -16.87 15.56
C SER A 255 5.93 -16.84 17.07
N GLN A 256 5.16 -17.80 17.55
CA GLN A 256 4.99 -18.04 18.98
C GLN A 256 6.37 -18.34 19.61
N LYS A 257 6.79 -17.52 20.55
CA LYS A 257 7.91 -17.83 21.45
C LYS A 257 7.51 -19.00 22.34
N LYS A 258 8.18 -20.11 22.20
CA LYS A 258 8.22 -21.16 23.20
C LYS A 258 9.10 -20.69 24.34
N ASP A 259 8.50 -20.54 25.50
CA ASP A 259 9.23 -20.43 26.76
C ASP A 259 9.96 -21.75 27.00
N SER A 260 11.28 -21.70 27.10
CA SER A 260 12.09 -22.76 27.66
C SER A 260 12.73 -22.24 28.93
N GLU A 261 12.25 -22.76 30.04
CA GLU A 261 12.88 -22.68 31.35
C GLU A 261 14.36 -23.11 31.29
N ALA A 262 15.25 -22.33 31.84
CA ALA A 262 16.62 -22.71 32.12
C ALA A 262 16.89 -22.51 33.57
N THR A 263 17.17 -23.61 34.20
CA THR A 263 17.56 -23.94 35.54
C THR A 263 18.77 -23.14 36.02
N GLN A 264 18.69 -22.71 37.28
CA GLN A 264 19.76 -22.10 38.07
C GLN A 264 20.93 -23.03 38.23
N SER A 265 22.16 -22.53 38.16
CA SER A 265 23.27 -23.01 38.93
C SER A 265 24.08 -21.83 39.47
N LYS A 266 24.12 -21.78 40.79
CA LYS A 266 25.01 -20.92 41.62
C LYS A 266 26.46 -21.37 41.46
N GLN A 267 27.38 -20.43 41.35
CA GLN A 267 28.71 -20.58 41.96
C GLN A 267 29.23 -19.21 42.42
N THR A 268 29.63 -19.23 43.64
CA THR A 268 30.23 -18.21 44.50
C THR A 268 31.76 -18.12 44.28
N HIS A 269 32.29 -17.02 44.81
CA HIS A 269 33.70 -16.65 45.09
C HIS A 269 34.32 -15.68 44.05
N ASP A 270 35.08 -14.66 44.40
CA ASP A 270 35.65 -14.22 45.72
C ASP A 270 36.04 -12.73 45.59
N LYS A 271 36.19 -12.11 46.75
CA LYS A 271 36.67 -10.75 46.98
C LYS A 271 38.12 -10.56 46.54
N THR A 272 38.49 -9.38 46.05
CA THR A 272 39.70 -8.72 46.55
C THR A 272 39.61 -7.20 46.38
N LEU A 273 39.80 -6.53 47.50
CA LEU A 273 40.06 -5.10 47.71
C LEU A 273 41.43 -4.69 47.19
N TYR A 274 41.56 -3.40 46.79
CA TYR A 274 42.63 -2.43 47.12
C TYR A 274 42.29 -1.12 46.42
N SER A 275 41.87 -0.04 47.04
CA SER A 275 42.53 0.88 47.96
C SER A 275 43.59 1.81 47.32
N ILE A 276 43.20 3.08 47.24
CA ILE A 276 43.84 4.34 47.67
C ILE A 276 44.97 4.91 46.80
N ASN A 277 44.80 6.17 46.50
CA ASN A 277 45.61 7.42 46.57
C ASN A 277 45.53 8.17 45.23
N GLY A 278 45.26 9.46 45.16
CA GLY A 278 45.47 10.59 46.05
C GLY A 278 46.40 11.61 45.40
N GLY A 279 45.90 12.83 45.24
CA GLY A 279 46.72 14.03 45.25
C GLY A 279 47.21 14.56 43.89
N THR A 280 46.85 15.62 43.51
CA THR A 280 47.01 17.07 43.66
C THR A 280 46.23 17.83 42.57
#